data_d30efc1f740b29ba4d9be654b3593f5a
#
_entry.id   d30efc1f740b29ba4d9be654b3593f5a
#
_cell.length_a   1.000
_cell.length_b   1.000
_cell.length_c   1.000
_cell.angle_alpha   90.00
_cell.angle_beta   90.00
_cell.angle_gamma   90.00
#
_symmetry.space_group_name_H-M   'P 1'
#
loop_
_entity.id
_entity.type
_entity.pdbx_description
1 polymer ?
#
loop_
_entity_poly.entity_id
_entity_poly.type
_entity_poly.pdbx_seq_one_letter_code
_entity_poly.pdbx_strand_id
1 'polypeptide(L)'
;MKKAWEAWTNISLVIRILIGLIIGAVLGLVVPQATAIGILGDIFVGALKAIAPLLVFFLVISSLSNATNSHGGVIRTVIILYMFSTFLAAFIAVIASKLFPVEMVLVDAVTDTAAPQGVVEVLKNLPMNVVSNPISSLANANYVGILAWAVLIGLAFKAANDATKKVLNDISMGLSQVVTWIINLAPAGILGLVFTTVSQNGMDIFTSYGKLLLVLVGCMLFIYFVTNPILVFWCIRKNPYPLILKCLKKSAITAFFTRSSAANIPVNMKACEEFGLDKDTYSVTIPLGATINMDGAAITITVMTMATAATLGIGVDIPSAIILSVLAALSACGASGVAGGSLLLIPLACSLFGIPDTTAYQVVAVGFIIGVVQDSVETALNSSSDLLLSAAAEMRQWRLSGKEIKF
;
A
#
# COMPACT_ATOMS: atom_id res chain seq x y z
N MET A 1 15.00 26.08 -22.26
CA MET A 1 14.34 24.81 -21.93
C MET A 1 15.11 23.99 -20.90
N LYS A 2 16.42 23.68 -21.04
CA LYS A 2 17.20 22.91 -20.08
C LYS A 2 17.16 23.46 -18.65
N LYS A 3 17.41 24.74 -18.45
CA LYS A 3 17.36 25.41 -17.13
C LYS A 3 15.96 25.36 -16.47
N ALA A 4 14.90 25.48 -17.25
CA ALA A 4 13.52 25.39 -16.74
C ALA A 4 13.17 23.93 -16.33
N TRP A 5 13.65 22.96 -17.11
CA TRP A 5 13.50 21.53 -16.76
C TRP A 5 14.29 21.16 -15.50
N GLU A 6 15.52 21.61 -15.37
CA GLU A 6 16.34 21.41 -14.18
C GLU A 6 15.71 22.08 -12.94
N ALA A 7 15.18 23.30 -13.08
CA ALA A 7 14.45 23.97 -12.00
C ALA A 7 13.18 23.19 -11.61
N TRP A 8 12.44 22.64 -12.57
CA TRP A 8 11.24 21.83 -12.33
C TRP A 8 11.58 20.50 -11.64
N THR A 9 12.63 19.81 -12.07
CA THR A 9 13.05 18.53 -11.48
C THR A 9 13.63 18.67 -10.08
N ASN A 10 14.14 19.85 -9.72
CA ASN A 10 14.62 20.16 -8.37
C ASN A 10 13.48 20.40 -7.35
N ILE A 11 12.24 20.64 -7.82
CA ILE A 11 11.07 20.74 -6.96
C ILE A 11 10.64 19.31 -6.55
N SER A 12 10.28 19.13 -5.29
CA SER A 12 9.81 17.82 -4.81
C SER A 12 8.60 17.33 -5.62
N LEU A 13 8.51 16.01 -5.84
CA LEU A 13 7.41 15.41 -6.60
C LEU A 13 6.04 15.77 -6.02
N VAL A 14 5.94 15.84 -4.69
CA VAL A 14 4.72 16.25 -3.96
C VAL A 14 4.24 17.63 -4.41
N ILE A 15 5.13 18.63 -4.42
CA ILE A 15 4.77 19.99 -4.83
C ILE A 15 4.37 20.02 -6.31
N ARG A 16 5.07 19.29 -7.17
CA ARG A 16 4.72 19.17 -8.59
C ARG A 16 3.34 18.56 -8.80
N ILE A 17 2.98 17.54 -8.01
CA ILE A 17 1.64 16.91 -8.02
C ILE A 17 0.58 17.92 -7.56
N LEU A 18 0.82 18.66 -6.47
CA LEU A 18 -0.10 19.70 -6.00
C LEU A 18 -0.32 20.80 -7.04
N ILE A 19 0.73 21.23 -7.75
CA ILE A 19 0.62 22.18 -8.86
C ILE A 19 -0.26 21.58 -9.98
N GLY A 20 -0.03 20.32 -10.35
CA GLY A 20 -0.85 19.62 -11.35
C GLY A 20 -2.32 19.54 -10.95
N LEU A 21 -2.60 19.21 -9.69
CA LEU A 21 -3.94 19.14 -9.13
C LEU A 21 -4.66 20.50 -9.20
N ILE A 22 -4.01 21.58 -8.74
CA ILE A 22 -4.58 22.94 -8.77
C ILE A 22 -4.85 23.38 -10.20
N ILE A 23 -3.89 23.21 -11.11
CA ILE A 23 -4.06 23.57 -12.52
C ILE A 23 -5.18 22.75 -13.15
N GLY A 24 -5.25 21.43 -12.90
CA GLY A 24 -6.31 20.57 -13.39
C GLY A 24 -7.69 20.99 -12.92
N ALA A 25 -7.83 21.33 -11.64
CA ALA A 25 -9.08 21.82 -11.07
C ALA A 25 -9.53 23.15 -11.69
N VAL A 26 -8.61 24.12 -11.80
CA VAL A 26 -8.90 25.43 -12.41
C VAL A 26 -9.30 25.28 -13.88
N LEU A 27 -8.55 24.49 -14.65
CA LEU A 27 -8.87 24.25 -16.07
C LEU A 27 -10.19 23.51 -16.23
N GLY A 28 -10.51 22.55 -15.38
CA GLY A 28 -11.79 21.84 -15.38
C GLY A 28 -12.99 22.75 -15.13
N LEU A 29 -12.83 23.81 -14.34
CA LEU A 29 -13.87 24.82 -14.11
C LEU A 29 -13.97 25.86 -15.23
N VAL A 30 -12.82 26.33 -15.73
CA VAL A 30 -12.77 27.48 -16.65
C VAL A 30 -12.96 27.07 -18.09
N VAL A 31 -12.41 25.92 -18.51
CA VAL A 31 -12.45 25.43 -19.89
C VAL A 31 -12.85 23.94 -19.98
N PRO A 32 -14.03 23.56 -19.44
CA PRO A 32 -14.44 22.16 -19.38
C PRO A 32 -14.53 21.46 -20.75
N GLN A 33 -14.62 22.24 -21.85
CA GLN A 33 -14.69 21.71 -23.22
C GLN A 33 -13.33 21.23 -23.75
N ALA A 34 -12.19 21.57 -23.08
CA ALA A 34 -10.86 21.18 -23.51
C ALA A 34 -10.54 19.71 -23.17
N THR A 35 -11.41 18.77 -23.56
CA THR A 35 -11.36 17.34 -23.19
C THR A 35 -10.04 16.65 -23.52
N ALA A 36 -9.27 17.16 -24.50
CA ALA A 36 -7.93 16.65 -24.82
C ALA A 36 -6.96 16.68 -23.63
N ILE A 37 -7.19 17.52 -22.62
CA ILE A 37 -6.36 17.56 -21.40
C ILE A 37 -6.50 16.24 -20.62
N GLY A 38 -7.67 15.60 -20.66
CA GLY A 38 -7.94 14.31 -20.01
C GLY A 38 -7.00 13.18 -20.48
N ILE A 39 -6.54 13.23 -21.73
CA ILE A 39 -5.61 12.24 -22.30
C ILE A 39 -4.36 12.05 -21.44
N LEU A 40 -3.89 13.10 -20.78
CA LEU A 40 -2.74 13.00 -19.86
C LEU A 40 -3.02 12.06 -18.69
N GLY A 41 -4.25 12.11 -18.17
CA GLY A 41 -4.72 11.20 -17.12
C GLY A 41 -4.82 9.76 -17.62
N ASP A 42 -5.42 9.57 -18.80
CA ASP A 42 -5.62 8.25 -19.41
C ASP A 42 -4.28 7.56 -19.69
N ILE A 43 -3.29 8.29 -20.23
CA ILE A 43 -1.93 7.77 -20.47
C ILE A 43 -1.28 7.36 -19.15
N PHE A 44 -1.41 8.17 -18.09
CA PHE A 44 -0.82 7.89 -16.78
C PHE A 44 -1.41 6.62 -16.17
N VAL A 45 -2.74 6.52 -16.10
CA VAL A 45 -3.44 5.34 -15.57
C VAL A 45 -3.20 4.12 -16.45
N GLY A 46 -3.21 4.28 -17.77
CA GLY A 46 -2.91 3.20 -18.71
C GLY A 46 -1.51 2.62 -18.54
N ALA A 47 -0.50 3.48 -18.31
CA ALA A 47 0.87 3.02 -18.04
C ALA A 47 0.97 2.24 -16.73
N LEU A 48 0.28 2.70 -15.67
CA LEU A 48 0.21 1.98 -14.40
C LEU A 48 -0.47 0.61 -14.55
N LYS A 49 -1.61 0.59 -15.26
CA LYS A 49 -2.35 -0.63 -15.58
C LYS A 49 -1.48 -1.66 -16.31
N ALA A 50 -0.69 -1.21 -17.28
CA ALA A 50 0.15 -2.06 -18.09
C ALA A 50 1.27 -2.77 -17.30
N ILE A 51 1.88 -2.07 -16.31
CA ILE A 51 3.02 -2.62 -15.55
C ILE A 51 2.60 -3.41 -14.30
N ALA A 52 1.41 -3.13 -13.75
CA ALA A 52 0.97 -3.65 -12.44
C ALA A 52 0.98 -5.19 -12.35
N PRO A 53 0.51 -5.98 -13.33
CA PRO A 53 0.54 -7.44 -13.25
C PRO A 53 1.96 -8.00 -13.09
N LEU A 54 2.91 -7.50 -13.88
CA LEU A 54 4.32 -7.92 -13.83
C LEU A 54 4.96 -7.49 -12.51
N LEU A 55 4.69 -6.25 -12.08
CA LEU A 55 5.21 -5.73 -10.83
C LEU A 55 4.79 -6.62 -9.65
N VAL A 56 3.49 -6.87 -9.48
CA VAL A 56 2.94 -7.68 -8.39
C VAL A 56 3.56 -9.09 -8.41
N PHE A 57 3.62 -9.71 -9.59
CA PHE A 57 4.15 -11.07 -9.74
C PHE A 57 5.60 -11.17 -9.27
N PHE A 58 6.50 -10.35 -9.80
CA PHE A 58 7.93 -10.43 -9.48
C PHE A 58 8.26 -9.89 -8.09
N LEU A 59 7.53 -8.90 -7.57
CA LEU A 59 7.72 -8.41 -6.21
C LEU A 59 7.42 -9.50 -5.18
N VAL A 60 6.28 -10.18 -5.32
CA VAL A 60 5.90 -11.24 -4.39
C VAL A 60 6.87 -12.43 -4.48
N ILE A 61 7.27 -12.84 -5.68
CA ILE A 61 8.29 -13.90 -5.85
C ILE A 61 9.61 -13.50 -5.18
N SER A 62 10.11 -12.30 -5.46
CA SER A 62 11.38 -11.82 -4.89
C SER A 62 11.30 -11.75 -3.36
N SER A 63 10.24 -11.20 -2.81
CA SER A 63 10.04 -11.07 -1.37
C SER A 63 10.03 -12.45 -0.68
N LEU A 64 9.25 -13.40 -1.19
CA LEU A 64 9.13 -14.73 -0.58
C LEU A 64 10.38 -15.60 -0.78
N SER A 65 11.05 -15.53 -1.93
CA SER A 65 12.27 -16.29 -2.20
C SER A 65 13.44 -15.83 -1.32
N ASN A 66 13.50 -14.55 -1.00
CA ASN A 66 14.53 -13.97 -0.13
C ASN A 66 14.15 -14.01 1.37
N ALA A 67 12.93 -14.43 1.72
CA ALA A 67 12.51 -14.54 3.10
C ALA A 67 13.39 -15.57 3.84
N THR A 68 14.21 -15.08 4.78
CA THR A 68 15.15 -15.92 5.53
C THR A 68 14.43 -16.80 6.53
N ASN A 69 14.87 -18.06 6.63
CA ASN A 69 14.53 -18.93 7.77
C ASN A 69 15.42 -18.51 8.96
N SER A 70 15.13 -17.36 9.56
CA SER A 70 15.93 -16.90 10.68
C SER A 70 15.63 -17.74 11.91
N HIS A 71 16.68 -18.34 12.48
CA HIS A 71 16.60 -19.24 13.62
C HIS A 71 16.58 -18.51 14.97
N GLY A 72 16.56 -17.18 15.00
CA GLY A 72 16.48 -16.37 16.22
C GLY A 72 15.04 -16.22 16.72
N GLY A 73 14.79 -16.51 17.99
CA GLY A 73 13.46 -16.35 18.60
C GLY A 73 12.91 -14.93 18.51
N VAL A 74 13.77 -13.91 18.51
CA VAL A 74 13.41 -12.49 18.35
C VAL A 74 12.91 -12.23 16.95
N ILE A 75 13.65 -12.64 15.92
CA ILE A 75 13.29 -12.40 14.51
C ILE A 75 11.96 -13.08 14.17
N ARG A 76 11.75 -14.31 14.65
CA ARG A 76 10.44 -14.98 14.52
C ARG A 76 9.31 -14.17 15.17
N THR A 77 9.56 -13.60 16.36
CA THR A 77 8.58 -12.76 17.05
C THR A 77 8.27 -11.49 16.24
N VAL A 78 9.29 -10.84 15.65
CA VAL A 78 9.12 -9.68 14.79
C VAL A 78 8.26 -10.01 13.58
N ILE A 79 8.55 -11.09 12.86
CA ILE A 79 7.77 -11.51 11.68
C ILE A 79 6.31 -11.74 12.05
N ILE A 80 6.04 -12.41 13.18
CA ILE A 80 4.67 -12.64 13.66
C ILE A 80 3.98 -11.31 13.98
N LEU A 81 4.67 -10.38 14.64
CA LEU A 81 4.12 -9.06 14.95
C LEU A 81 3.81 -8.25 13.68
N TYR A 82 4.70 -8.25 12.70
CA TYR A 82 4.51 -7.57 11.42
C TYR A 82 3.27 -8.10 10.68
N MET A 83 3.20 -9.42 10.46
CA MET A 83 2.08 -10.03 9.76
C MET A 83 0.76 -9.85 10.51
N PHE A 84 0.78 -9.98 11.84
CA PHE A 84 -0.40 -9.81 12.67
C PHE A 84 -0.87 -8.36 12.70
N SER A 85 0.05 -7.38 12.81
CA SER A 85 -0.26 -5.95 12.74
C SER A 85 -0.90 -5.60 11.40
N THR A 86 -0.30 -6.05 10.30
CA THR A 86 -0.80 -5.77 8.95
C THR A 86 -2.20 -6.38 8.71
N PHE A 87 -2.43 -7.61 9.16
CA PHE A 87 -3.76 -8.22 9.10
C PHE A 87 -4.78 -7.45 9.96
N LEU A 88 -4.40 -7.08 11.18
CA LEU A 88 -5.27 -6.34 12.10
C LEU A 88 -5.59 -4.94 11.57
N ALA A 89 -4.63 -4.30 10.89
CA ALA A 89 -4.82 -3.02 10.22
C ALA A 89 -5.88 -3.11 9.11
N ALA A 90 -5.80 -4.12 8.24
CA ALA A 90 -6.82 -4.40 7.23
C ALA A 90 -8.19 -4.69 7.85
N PHE A 91 -8.24 -5.50 8.90
CA PHE A 91 -9.50 -5.86 9.57
C PHE A 91 -10.18 -4.64 10.21
N ILE A 92 -9.41 -3.78 10.88
CA ILE A 92 -9.91 -2.53 11.45
C ILE A 92 -10.39 -1.59 10.33
N ALA A 93 -9.69 -1.55 9.21
CA ALA A 93 -10.11 -0.77 8.04
C ALA A 93 -11.46 -1.24 7.47
N VAL A 94 -11.74 -2.55 7.45
CA VAL A 94 -13.08 -3.07 7.10
C VAL A 94 -14.14 -2.57 8.08
N ILE A 95 -13.88 -2.67 9.38
CA ILE A 95 -14.82 -2.22 10.41
C ILE A 95 -15.09 -0.71 10.25
N ALA A 96 -14.03 0.09 10.11
CA ALA A 96 -14.15 1.53 9.94
C ALA A 96 -14.93 1.88 8.66
N SER A 97 -14.68 1.20 7.55
CA SER A 97 -15.39 1.42 6.29
C SER A 97 -16.88 1.03 6.36
N LYS A 98 -17.23 0.06 7.22
CA LYS A 98 -18.65 -0.28 7.48
C LYS A 98 -19.33 0.73 8.40
N LEU A 99 -18.61 1.29 9.37
CA LEU A 99 -19.15 2.30 10.28
C LEU A 99 -19.24 3.68 9.61
N PHE A 100 -18.34 3.97 8.71
CA PHE A 100 -18.23 5.23 7.97
C PHE A 100 -18.18 4.96 6.47
N PRO A 101 -19.29 4.49 5.86
CA PRO A 101 -19.29 4.20 4.43
C PRO A 101 -19.04 5.47 3.61
N VAL A 102 -18.18 5.34 2.61
CA VAL A 102 -17.85 6.44 1.69
C VAL A 102 -18.17 5.98 0.28
N GLU A 103 -19.00 6.76 -0.40
CA GLU A 103 -19.23 6.62 -1.84
C GLU A 103 -18.30 7.56 -2.58
N MET A 104 -17.66 7.05 -3.62
CA MET A 104 -16.74 7.82 -4.46
C MET A 104 -17.42 8.26 -5.74
N VAL A 105 -17.09 9.45 -6.21
CA VAL A 105 -17.46 9.88 -7.56
C VAL A 105 -16.43 9.31 -8.53
N LEU A 106 -16.88 8.41 -9.41
CA LEU A 106 -16.07 7.83 -10.48
C LEU A 106 -16.36 8.58 -11.79
N VAL A 107 -15.35 8.66 -12.67
CA VAL A 107 -15.40 9.50 -13.90
C VAL A 107 -16.43 8.99 -14.90
N ASP A 108 -16.52 7.67 -15.08
CA ASP A 108 -17.52 7.05 -15.93
C ASP A 108 -18.63 6.46 -15.06
N ALA A 109 -19.88 6.87 -15.30
CA ALA A 109 -21.02 6.17 -14.72
C ALA A 109 -20.94 4.71 -15.18
N VAL A 110 -20.81 3.80 -14.22
CA VAL A 110 -20.77 2.35 -14.48
C VAL A 110 -22.20 1.94 -14.85
N THR A 111 -22.54 2.16 -16.13
CA THR A 111 -23.92 1.99 -16.64
C THR A 111 -24.28 0.54 -16.98
N ASP A 112 -23.32 -0.39 -16.99
CA ASP A 112 -23.54 -1.78 -17.40
C ASP A 112 -22.78 -2.82 -16.56
N THR A 113 -22.68 -2.64 -15.25
CA THR A 113 -22.40 -3.79 -14.41
C THR A 113 -23.70 -4.52 -14.11
N ALA A 114 -23.86 -5.70 -14.71
CA ALA A 114 -24.77 -6.70 -14.13
C ALA A 114 -24.51 -6.73 -12.63
N ALA A 115 -25.58 -6.67 -11.83
CA ALA A 115 -25.46 -6.68 -10.37
C ALA A 115 -24.41 -7.74 -9.99
N PRO A 116 -23.39 -7.40 -9.20
CA PRO A 116 -22.29 -8.32 -8.93
C PRO A 116 -22.90 -9.64 -8.48
N GLN A 117 -22.49 -10.70 -9.15
CA GLN A 117 -22.89 -12.05 -8.78
C GLN A 117 -22.63 -12.18 -7.28
N GLY A 118 -23.60 -12.68 -6.52
CA GLY A 118 -23.52 -12.66 -5.05
C GLY A 118 -22.17 -13.23 -4.58
N VAL A 119 -21.66 -12.72 -3.48
CA VAL A 119 -20.34 -13.07 -2.91
C VAL A 119 -20.08 -14.60 -2.89
N VAL A 120 -21.13 -15.42 -2.75
CA VAL A 120 -21.06 -16.89 -2.83
C VAL A 120 -20.53 -17.36 -4.20
N GLU A 121 -20.86 -16.70 -5.28
CA GLU A 121 -20.39 -17.07 -6.61
C GLU A 121 -18.94 -16.64 -6.84
N VAL A 122 -18.57 -15.48 -6.33
CA VAL A 122 -17.16 -15.03 -6.30
C VAL A 122 -16.30 -16.02 -5.50
N LEU A 123 -16.77 -16.45 -4.31
CA LEU A 123 -16.06 -17.45 -3.49
C LEU A 123 -15.94 -18.82 -4.16
N LYS A 124 -16.92 -19.22 -4.99
CA LYS A 124 -16.82 -20.45 -5.80
C LYS A 124 -15.79 -20.31 -6.93
N ASN A 125 -15.64 -19.13 -7.50
CA ASN A 125 -14.72 -18.86 -8.61
C ASN A 125 -13.26 -18.65 -8.12
N LEU A 126 -13.03 -18.28 -6.84
CA LEU A 126 -11.70 -18.08 -6.29
C LEU A 126 -10.77 -19.30 -6.49
N PRO A 127 -11.15 -20.56 -6.17
CA PRO A 127 -10.28 -21.71 -6.39
C PRO A 127 -9.91 -21.90 -7.86
N MET A 128 -10.83 -21.62 -8.80
CA MET A 128 -10.57 -21.73 -10.24
C MET A 128 -9.61 -20.64 -10.71
N ASN A 129 -9.72 -19.43 -10.16
CA ASN A 129 -8.78 -18.34 -10.46
C ASN A 129 -7.37 -18.65 -9.91
N VAL A 130 -7.27 -19.28 -8.75
CA VAL A 130 -5.99 -19.71 -8.14
C VAL A 130 -5.26 -20.70 -9.04
N VAL A 131 -5.96 -21.65 -9.67
CA VAL A 131 -5.35 -22.68 -10.54
C VAL A 131 -5.33 -22.29 -12.03
N SER A 132 -5.65 -21.05 -12.38
CA SER A 132 -5.61 -20.57 -13.75
C SER A 132 -4.17 -20.57 -14.29
N ASN A 133 -4.00 -20.65 -15.62
CA ASN A 133 -2.67 -20.64 -16.23
C ASN A 133 -1.91 -19.33 -15.88
N PRO A 134 -0.66 -19.39 -15.38
CA PRO A 134 0.07 -18.22 -14.92
C PRO A 134 0.31 -17.17 -16.02
N ILE A 135 0.59 -17.61 -17.26
CA ILE A 135 0.79 -16.68 -18.39
C ILE A 135 -0.53 -16.00 -18.76
N SER A 136 -1.62 -16.75 -18.79
CA SER A 136 -2.95 -16.18 -19.01
C SER A 136 -3.35 -15.22 -17.89
N SER A 137 -3.03 -15.54 -16.64
CA SER A 137 -3.29 -14.65 -15.49
C SER A 137 -2.56 -13.31 -15.63
N LEU A 138 -1.29 -13.34 -16.04
CA LEU A 138 -0.51 -12.13 -16.30
C LEU A 138 -1.08 -11.32 -17.49
N ALA A 139 -1.41 -11.99 -18.60
CA ALA A 139 -1.90 -11.33 -19.80
C ALA A 139 -3.28 -10.67 -19.62
N ASN A 140 -4.14 -11.31 -18.83
CA ASN A 140 -5.51 -10.85 -18.57
C ASN A 140 -5.67 -10.11 -17.24
N ALA A 141 -4.56 -9.79 -16.55
CA ALA A 141 -4.57 -9.14 -15.24
C ALA A 141 -5.44 -9.88 -14.18
N ASN A 142 -5.51 -11.23 -14.23
CA ASN A 142 -6.18 -12.01 -13.20
C ASN A 142 -5.31 -12.02 -11.93
N TYR A 143 -5.50 -11.02 -11.07
CA TYR A 143 -4.66 -10.78 -9.90
C TYR A 143 -4.71 -11.90 -8.86
N VAL A 144 -5.83 -12.61 -8.73
CA VAL A 144 -5.92 -13.79 -7.84
C VAL A 144 -4.98 -14.89 -8.32
N GLY A 145 -5.01 -15.19 -9.62
CA GLY A 145 -4.08 -16.15 -10.23
C GLY A 145 -2.64 -15.67 -10.17
N ILE A 146 -2.38 -14.39 -10.46
CA ILE A 146 -1.05 -13.77 -10.37
C ILE A 146 -0.47 -13.95 -8.97
N LEU A 147 -1.22 -13.60 -7.92
CA LEU A 147 -0.77 -13.70 -6.54
C LEU A 147 -0.55 -15.16 -6.13
N ALA A 148 -1.48 -16.05 -6.47
CA ALA A 148 -1.36 -17.47 -6.14
C ALA A 148 -0.09 -18.10 -6.73
N TRP A 149 0.17 -17.87 -8.02
CA TRP A 149 1.37 -18.37 -8.68
C TRP A 149 2.63 -17.69 -8.17
N ALA A 150 2.59 -16.40 -7.90
CA ALA A 150 3.73 -15.67 -7.33
C ALA A 150 4.10 -16.22 -5.94
N VAL A 151 3.13 -16.54 -5.10
CA VAL A 151 3.35 -17.18 -3.79
C VAL A 151 3.95 -18.58 -3.95
N LEU A 152 3.36 -19.43 -4.79
CA LEU A 152 3.86 -20.80 -5.02
C LEU A 152 5.29 -20.79 -5.56
N ILE A 153 5.55 -20.00 -6.59
CA ILE A 153 6.87 -19.88 -7.22
C ILE A 153 7.88 -19.26 -6.24
N GLY A 154 7.49 -18.21 -5.50
CA GLY A 154 8.36 -17.57 -4.51
C GLY A 154 8.77 -18.53 -3.39
N LEU A 155 7.84 -19.34 -2.89
CA LEU A 155 8.14 -20.39 -1.91
C LEU A 155 9.04 -21.50 -2.49
N ALA A 156 8.83 -21.92 -3.76
CA ALA A 156 9.68 -22.89 -4.42
C ALA A 156 11.11 -22.36 -4.58
N PHE A 157 11.28 -21.09 -4.96
CA PHE A 157 12.60 -20.45 -5.08
C PHE A 157 13.27 -20.13 -3.75
N LYS A 158 12.62 -20.33 -2.63
CA LYS A 158 13.26 -20.22 -1.30
C LYS A 158 14.44 -21.17 -1.15
N ALA A 159 14.39 -22.33 -1.81
CA ALA A 159 15.48 -23.31 -1.88
C ALA A 159 16.53 -23.02 -2.96
N ALA A 160 16.33 -21.98 -3.79
CA ALA A 160 17.25 -21.61 -4.84
C ALA A 160 18.58 -21.06 -4.29
N ASN A 161 19.63 -21.10 -5.11
CA ASN A 161 20.92 -20.51 -4.77
C ASN A 161 20.85 -18.96 -4.76
N ASP A 162 21.85 -18.33 -4.16
CA ASP A 162 21.89 -16.86 -3.99
C ASP A 162 21.95 -16.12 -5.34
N ALA A 163 22.55 -16.72 -6.37
CA ALA A 163 22.61 -16.11 -7.70
C ALA A 163 21.20 -15.98 -8.31
N THR A 164 20.37 -17.02 -8.21
CA THR A 164 18.98 -17.00 -8.69
C THR A 164 18.15 -15.98 -7.89
N LYS A 165 18.28 -15.95 -6.56
CA LYS A 165 17.59 -14.98 -5.70
C LYS A 165 17.98 -13.55 -6.03
N LYS A 166 19.26 -13.31 -6.32
CA LYS A 166 19.76 -12.01 -6.76
C LYS A 166 19.12 -11.59 -8.09
N VAL A 167 19.04 -12.48 -9.07
CA VAL A 167 18.38 -12.19 -10.35
C VAL A 167 16.90 -11.82 -10.15
N LEU A 168 16.16 -12.56 -9.32
CA LEU A 168 14.77 -12.25 -9.00
C LEU A 168 14.62 -10.87 -8.35
N ASN A 169 15.54 -10.53 -7.44
CA ASN A 169 15.58 -9.21 -6.82
C ASN A 169 15.90 -8.10 -7.84
N ASP A 170 16.87 -8.32 -8.72
CA ASP A 170 17.25 -7.35 -9.75
C ASP A 170 16.09 -7.09 -10.74
N ILE A 171 15.34 -8.12 -11.13
CA ILE A 171 14.13 -7.98 -11.95
C ILE A 171 13.08 -7.16 -11.21
N SER A 172 12.81 -7.47 -9.94
CA SER A 172 11.87 -6.74 -9.09
C SER A 172 12.24 -5.27 -8.95
N MET A 173 13.53 -4.98 -8.72
CA MET A 173 14.06 -3.62 -8.65
C MET A 173 13.92 -2.88 -10.00
N GLY A 174 14.19 -3.54 -11.12
CA GLY A 174 14.01 -2.98 -12.45
C GLY A 174 12.57 -2.58 -12.74
N LEU A 175 11.61 -3.45 -12.40
CA LEU A 175 10.17 -3.15 -12.53
C LEU A 175 9.75 -2.00 -11.61
N SER A 176 10.22 -1.97 -10.38
CA SER A 176 9.99 -0.86 -9.45
C SER A 176 10.55 0.46 -9.98
N GLN A 177 11.69 0.41 -10.68
CA GLN A 177 12.27 1.60 -11.32
C GLN A 177 11.39 2.09 -12.48
N VAL A 178 10.81 1.20 -13.29
CA VAL A 178 9.84 1.56 -14.34
C VAL A 178 8.62 2.25 -13.72
N VAL A 179 8.06 1.70 -12.63
CA VAL A 179 6.96 2.34 -11.89
C VAL A 179 7.37 3.74 -11.40
N THR A 180 8.58 3.89 -10.87
CA THR A 180 9.10 5.19 -10.44
C THR A 180 9.14 6.19 -11.60
N TRP A 181 9.52 5.77 -12.81
CA TRP A 181 9.48 6.64 -14.00
C TRP A 181 8.05 7.05 -14.35
N ILE A 182 7.09 6.11 -14.30
CA ILE A 182 5.67 6.40 -14.54
C ILE A 182 5.15 7.38 -13.48
N ILE A 183 5.48 7.17 -12.20
CA ILE A 183 5.06 8.06 -11.09
C ILE A 183 5.66 9.47 -11.25
N ASN A 184 6.83 9.63 -11.86
CA ASN A 184 7.37 10.96 -12.18
C ASN A 184 6.54 11.74 -13.22
N LEU A 185 5.66 11.06 -13.97
CA LEU A 185 4.67 11.68 -14.85
C LEU A 185 3.37 12.05 -14.10
N ALA A 186 3.23 11.66 -12.83
CA ALA A 186 2.04 11.92 -12.03
C ALA A 186 1.60 13.40 -12.00
N PRO A 187 2.48 14.42 -11.98
CA PRO A 187 2.03 15.81 -12.04
C PRO A 187 1.16 16.11 -13.28
N ALA A 188 1.54 15.61 -14.44
CA ALA A 188 0.75 15.76 -15.67
C ALA A 188 -0.46 14.81 -15.68
N GLY A 189 -0.28 13.58 -15.25
CA GLY A 189 -1.37 12.59 -15.13
C GLY A 189 -2.48 13.06 -14.21
N ILE A 190 -2.13 13.54 -13.01
CA ILE A 190 -3.09 14.05 -12.02
C ILE A 190 -3.76 15.34 -12.51
N LEU A 191 -3.04 16.22 -13.23
CA LEU A 191 -3.65 17.36 -13.89
C LEU A 191 -4.78 16.90 -14.83
N GLY A 192 -4.54 15.92 -15.70
CA GLY A 192 -5.55 15.38 -16.61
C GLY A 192 -6.72 14.72 -15.88
N LEU A 193 -6.45 13.89 -14.87
CA LEU A 193 -7.49 13.21 -14.07
C LEU A 193 -8.39 14.21 -13.34
N VAL A 194 -7.79 15.18 -12.66
CA VAL A 194 -8.54 16.21 -11.91
C VAL A 194 -9.30 17.12 -12.86
N PHE A 195 -8.72 17.48 -14.01
CA PHE A 195 -9.42 18.21 -15.07
C PHE A 195 -10.70 17.47 -15.48
N THR A 196 -10.60 16.21 -15.88
CA THR A 196 -11.75 15.40 -16.32
C THR A 196 -12.79 15.29 -15.22
N THR A 197 -12.35 14.98 -14.00
CA THR A 197 -13.23 14.78 -12.85
C THR A 197 -13.99 16.06 -12.47
N VAL A 198 -13.30 17.21 -12.43
CA VAL A 198 -13.91 18.52 -12.09
C VAL A 198 -14.81 19.03 -13.21
N SER A 199 -14.42 18.83 -14.48
CA SER A 199 -15.25 19.24 -15.62
C SER A 199 -16.58 18.49 -15.71
N GLN A 200 -16.63 17.25 -15.25
CA GLN A 200 -17.84 16.40 -15.26
C GLN A 200 -18.68 16.55 -13.99
N ASN A 201 -18.06 16.63 -12.82
CA ASN A 201 -18.74 16.50 -11.51
C ASN A 201 -18.64 17.79 -10.65
N GLY A 202 -17.95 18.84 -11.12
CA GLY A 202 -17.76 20.07 -10.35
C GLY A 202 -16.84 19.90 -9.13
N MET A 203 -16.98 20.82 -8.16
CA MET A 203 -16.14 20.86 -6.95
C MET A 203 -16.60 19.92 -5.82
N ASP A 204 -17.81 19.35 -5.91
CA ASP A 204 -18.40 18.49 -4.86
C ASP A 204 -17.60 17.20 -4.66
N ILE A 205 -16.86 16.81 -5.68
CA ILE A 205 -15.97 15.65 -5.65
C ILE A 205 -14.89 15.75 -4.55
N PHE A 206 -14.40 16.95 -4.26
CA PHE A 206 -13.40 17.14 -3.19
C PHE A 206 -13.97 16.88 -1.80
N THR A 207 -15.28 17.02 -1.62
CA THR A 207 -15.96 16.66 -0.37
C THR A 207 -15.97 15.14 -0.16
N SER A 208 -16.29 14.37 -1.23
CA SER A 208 -16.25 12.91 -1.21
C SER A 208 -14.83 12.39 -0.97
N TYR A 209 -13.85 12.92 -1.69
CA TYR A 209 -12.45 12.56 -1.50
C TYR A 209 -11.91 12.97 -0.14
N GLY A 210 -12.36 14.10 0.41
CA GLY A 210 -12.05 14.51 1.78
C GLY A 210 -12.56 13.51 2.82
N LYS A 211 -13.79 13.01 2.68
CA LYS A 211 -14.34 11.97 3.56
C LYS A 211 -13.53 10.67 3.46
N LEU A 212 -13.21 10.24 2.24
CA LEU A 212 -12.37 9.07 2.00
C LEU A 212 -11.00 9.19 2.68
N LEU A 213 -10.36 10.34 2.52
CA LEU A 213 -9.07 10.63 3.13
C LEU A 213 -9.17 10.64 4.67
N LEU A 214 -10.25 11.15 5.25
CA LEU A 214 -10.48 11.12 6.69
C LEU A 214 -10.61 9.69 7.22
N VAL A 215 -11.30 8.80 6.51
CA VAL A 215 -11.39 7.38 6.92
C VAL A 215 -10.01 6.71 6.82
N LEU A 216 -9.29 6.90 5.71
CA LEU A 216 -7.94 6.37 5.52
C LEU A 216 -6.98 6.81 6.63
N VAL A 217 -6.81 8.12 6.79
CA VAL A 217 -5.90 8.69 7.79
C VAL A 217 -6.38 8.37 9.21
N GLY A 218 -7.68 8.39 9.45
CA GLY A 218 -8.27 8.01 10.74
C GLY A 218 -7.93 6.56 11.12
N CYS A 219 -8.03 5.60 10.19
CA CYS A 219 -7.59 4.22 10.42
C CYS A 219 -6.09 4.15 10.70
N MET A 220 -5.26 4.84 9.92
CA MET A 220 -3.81 4.85 10.10
C MET A 220 -3.40 5.39 11.47
N LEU A 221 -4.01 6.49 11.91
CA LEU A 221 -3.79 7.06 13.23
C LEU A 221 -4.30 6.14 14.34
N PHE A 222 -5.44 5.47 14.14
CA PHE A 222 -5.97 4.50 15.10
C PHE A 222 -5.01 3.31 15.27
N ILE A 223 -4.47 2.77 14.18
CA ILE A 223 -3.45 1.71 14.27
C ILE A 223 -2.22 2.21 15.03
N TYR A 224 -1.72 3.39 14.70
CA TYR A 224 -0.50 3.91 15.31
C TYR A 224 -0.66 4.24 16.80
N PHE A 225 -1.78 4.82 17.21
CA PHE A 225 -1.98 5.34 18.58
C PHE A 225 -2.83 4.44 19.48
N VAL A 226 -3.50 3.41 18.92
CA VAL A 226 -4.32 2.49 19.72
C VAL A 226 -3.84 1.04 19.56
N THR A 227 -3.77 0.52 18.34
CA THR A 227 -3.45 -0.88 18.09
C THR A 227 -1.99 -1.20 18.39
N ASN A 228 -1.06 -0.42 17.83
CA ASN A 228 0.37 -0.61 18.07
C ASN A 228 0.75 -0.47 19.55
N PRO A 229 0.23 0.49 20.34
CA PRO A 229 0.39 0.51 21.79
C PRO A 229 -0.03 -0.78 22.49
N ILE A 230 -1.13 -1.39 22.09
CA ILE A 230 -1.60 -2.67 22.67
C ILE A 230 -0.59 -3.79 22.38
N LEU A 231 -0.12 -3.91 21.13
CA LEU A 231 0.88 -4.90 20.74
C LEU A 231 2.21 -4.69 21.48
N VAL A 232 2.67 -3.46 21.57
CA VAL A 232 3.88 -3.10 22.30
C VAL A 232 3.74 -3.40 23.78
N PHE A 233 2.61 -3.03 24.41
CA PHE A 233 2.33 -3.34 25.80
C PHE A 233 2.39 -4.85 26.08
N TRP A 234 1.84 -5.68 25.19
CA TRP A 234 1.93 -7.15 25.31
C TRP A 234 3.38 -7.65 25.32
N CYS A 235 4.25 -7.01 24.54
CA CYS A 235 5.66 -7.35 24.50
C CYS A 235 6.42 -6.88 25.75
N ILE A 236 6.32 -5.60 26.09
CA ILE A 236 7.20 -4.98 27.10
C ILE A 236 6.61 -4.98 28.51
N ARG A 237 5.28 -5.06 28.66
CA ARG A 237 4.53 -5.00 29.92
C ARG A 237 4.79 -3.71 30.73
N LYS A 238 5.11 -2.64 30.02
CA LYS A 238 5.29 -1.27 30.54
C LYS A 238 4.52 -0.29 29.65
N ASN A 239 4.43 0.99 30.06
CA ASN A 239 3.81 2.02 29.24
C ASN A 239 4.46 2.08 27.85
N PRO A 240 3.69 1.84 26.74
CA PRO A 240 4.24 1.79 25.38
C PRO A 240 4.54 3.16 24.77
N TYR A 241 3.85 4.21 25.23
CA TYR A 241 3.88 5.52 24.59
C TYR A 241 5.25 6.20 24.54
N PRO A 242 6.16 6.08 25.54
CA PRO A 242 7.50 6.60 25.41
C PRO A 242 8.28 6.03 24.20
N LEU A 243 8.14 4.72 23.94
CA LEU A 243 8.77 4.08 22.77
C LEU A 243 8.10 4.55 21.47
N ILE A 244 6.76 4.58 21.42
CA ILE A 244 5.98 5.04 20.27
C ILE A 244 6.37 6.46 19.86
N LEU A 245 6.42 7.39 20.81
CA LEU A 245 6.80 8.78 20.54
C LEU A 245 8.25 8.93 20.07
N LYS A 246 9.16 8.08 20.57
CA LYS A 246 10.53 8.03 20.06
C LYS A 246 10.59 7.52 18.62
N CYS A 247 9.87 6.43 18.30
CA CYS A 247 9.77 5.91 16.93
C CYS A 247 9.14 6.92 15.96
N LEU A 248 8.09 7.64 16.40
CA LEU A 248 7.49 8.71 15.63
C LEU A 248 8.51 9.79 15.25
N LYS A 249 9.26 10.28 16.23
CA LYS A 249 10.26 11.34 16.01
C LYS A 249 11.44 10.88 15.16
N LYS A 250 11.91 9.64 15.33
CA LYS A 250 13.11 9.12 14.67
C LYS A 250 12.84 8.62 13.25
N SER A 251 11.66 8.08 13.00
CA SER A 251 11.32 7.38 11.75
C SER A 251 10.18 8.04 10.97
N ALA A 252 9.00 8.24 11.60
CA ALA A 252 7.79 8.63 10.88
C ALA A 252 7.94 9.96 10.13
N ILE A 253 8.61 10.95 10.71
CA ILE A 253 8.79 12.26 10.08
C ILE A 253 9.55 12.14 8.76
N THR A 254 10.67 11.41 8.77
CA THR A 254 11.47 11.21 7.54
C THR A 254 10.70 10.39 6.52
N ALA A 255 10.03 9.32 6.96
CA ALA A 255 9.23 8.46 6.10
C ALA A 255 8.06 9.22 5.46
N PHE A 256 7.39 10.11 6.20
CA PHE A 256 6.31 10.97 5.71
C PHE A 256 6.74 11.82 4.51
N PHE A 257 7.89 12.45 4.58
CA PHE A 257 8.37 13.33 3.52
C PHE A 257 9.03 12.59 2.35
N THR A 258 9.69 11.46 2.63
CA THR A 258 10.35 10.66 1.57
C THR A 258 9.36 9.78 0.82
N ARG A 259 8.25 9.38 1.47
CA ARG A 259 7.25 8.46 0.92
C ARG A 259 7.88 7.14 0.43
N SER A 260 8.94 6.71 1.11
CA SER A 260 9.68 5.49 0.77
C SER A 260 10.19 4.79 2.03
N SER A 261 9.59 3.65 2.36
CA SER A 261 10.06 2.79 3.46
C SER A 261 11.49 2.29 3.19
N ALA A 262 11.82 1.99 1.94
CA ALA A 262 13.17 1.57 1.56
C ALA A 262 14.23 2.65 1.81
N ALA A 263 13.93 3.91 1.47
CA ALA A 263 14.81 5.04 1.75
C ALA A 263 14.97 5.31 3.26
N ASN A 264 14.01 4.86 4.07
CA ASN A 264 14.04 5.06 5.53
C ASN A 264 14.75 3.91 6.29
N ILE A 265 15.15 2.82 5.62
CA ILE A 265 15.89 1.70 6.24
C ILE A 265 17.12 2.19 7.02
N PRO A 266 18.04 3.01 6.46
CA PRO A 266 19.20 3.49 7.20
C PRO A 266 18.84 4.32 8.44
N VAL A 267 17.76 5.09 8.37
CA VAL A 267 17.24 5.91 9.49
C VAL A 267 16.77 4.99 10.62
N ASN A 268 15.99 3.96 10.29
CA ASN A 268 15.50 2.98 11.24
C ASN A 268 16.64 2.16 11.87
N MET A 269 17.62 1.72 11.07
CA MET A 269 18.78 0.99 11.58
C MET A 269 19.57 1.82 12.59
N LYS A 270 19.82 3.11 12.27
CA LYS A 270 20.47 4.03 13.19
C LYS A 270 19.66 4.23 14.49
N ALA A 271 18.35 4.33 14.39
CA ALA A 271 17.49 4.42 15.56
C ALA A 271 17.52 3.14 16.41
N CYS A 272 17.58 1.94 15.78
CA CYS A 272 17.79 0.67 16.50
C CYS A 272 19.10 0.66 17.29
N GLU A 273 20.20 1.12 16.68
CA GLU A 273 21.49 1.26 17.34
C GLU A 273 21.41 2.20 18.55
N GLU A 274 20.76 3.36 18.40
CA GLU A 274 20.54 4.32 19.49
C GLU A 274 19.67 3.76 20.63
N PHE A 275 18.74 2.82 20.32
CA PHE A 275 17.97 2.11 21.32
C PHE A 275 18.71 0.96 21.99
N GLY A 276 19.95 0.67 21.54
CA GLY A 276 20.79 -0.41 22.04
C GLY A 276 20.32 -1.81 21.66
N LEU A 277 19.61 -1.91 20.52
CA LEU A 277 19.16 -3.18 19.98
C LEU A 277 20.33 -3.97 19.36
N ASP A 278 20.16 -5.30 19.31
CA ASP A 278 21.16 -6.19 18.74
C ASP A 278 21.28 -6.01 17.21
N LYS A 279 22.51 -5.77 16.75
CA LYS A 279 22.82 -5.50 15.35
C LYS A 279 22.44 -6.67 14.43
N ASP A 280 22.67 -7.92 14.86
CA ASP A 280 22.37 -9.09 14.06
C ASP A 280 20.85 -9.27 13.89
N THR A 281 20.07 -8.77 14.86
CA THR A 281 18.61 -8.75 14.80
C THR A 281 18.11 -7.64 13.88
N TYR A 282 18.46 -6.36 14.13
CA TYR A 282 17.86 -5.27 13.37
C TYR A 282 18.35 -5.17 11.93
N SER A 283 19.57 -5.67 11.62
CA SER A 283 20.06 -5.71 10.24
C SER A 283 19.20 -6.62 9.33
N VAL A 284 18.46 -7.55 9.92
CA VAL A 284 17.51 -8.42 9.22
C VAL A 284 16.10 -7.87 9.31
N THR A 285 15.65 -7.50 10.53
CA THR A 285 14.23 -7.16 10.75
C THR A 285 13.82 -5.84 10.11
N ILE A 286 14.68 -4.83 10.07
CA ILE A 286 14.35 -3.52 9.49
C ILE A 286 14.20 -3.59 7.96
N PRO A 287 15.16 -4.17 7.18
CA PRO A 287 14.93 -4.36 5.74
C PRO A 287 13.73 -5.26 5.43
N LEU A 288 13.51 -6.30 6.25
CA LEU A 288 12.35 -7.18 6.09
C LEU A 288 11.04 -6.42 6.38
N GLY A 289 10.99 -5.60 7.43
CA GLY A 289 9.83 -4.76 7.77
C GLY A 289 9.43 -3.85 6.63
N ALA A 290 10.40 -3.19 6.00
CA ALA A 290 10.16 -2.31 4.84
C ALA A 290 9.48 -3.02 3.64
N THR A 291 9.31 -4.35 3.71
CA THR A 291 8.62 -5.15 2.67
C THR A 291 7.38 -5.89 3.18
N ILE A 292 7.33 -6.34 4.43
CA ILE A 292 6.24 -7.17 4.94
C ILE A 292 5.39 -6.52 6.03
N ASN A 293 5.85 -5.44 6.65
CA ASN A 293 5.09 -4.71 7.67
C ASN A 293 4.43 -3.48 7.05
N MET A 294 3.33 -3.70 6.40
CA MET A 294 2.68 -2.73 5.52
C MET A 294 1.27 -2.39 6.01
N ASP A 295 1.14 -2.00 7.29
CA ASP A 295 -0.13 -1.66 7.94
C ASP A 295 -0.92 -0.62 7.15
N GLY A 296 -0.28 0.46 6.75
CA GLY A 296 -0.90 1.55 6.00
C GLY A 296 -1.31 1.15 4.59
N ALA A 297 -0.49 0.32 3.90
CA ALA A 297 -0.83 -0.22 2.58
C ALA A 297 -2.05 -1.14 2.67
N ALA A 298 -2.11 -2.01 3.68
CA ALA A 298 -3.26 -2.88 3.92
C ALA A 298 -4.55 -2.08 4.21
N ILE A 299 -4.45 -0.97 4.96
CA ILE A 299 -5.55 -0.03 5.18
C ILE A 299 -5.99 0.59 3.85
N THR A 300 -5.05 1.10 3.06
CA THR A 300 -5.33 1.74 1.77
C THR A 300 -6.06 0.78 0.82
N ILE A 301 -5.53 -0.42 0.62
CA ILE A 301 -6.14 -1.45 -0.22
C ILE A 301 -7.56 -1.74 0.26
N THR A 302 -7.75 -1.93 1.56
CA THR A 302 -9.03 -2.30 2.15
C THR A 302 -10.06 -1.16 2.06
N VAL A 303 -9.71 0.05 2.50
CA VAL A 303 -10.65 1.19 2.51
C VAL A 303 -11.06 1.57 1.09
N MET A 304 -10.11 1.60 0.14
CA MET A 304 -10.41 1.91 -1.25
C MET A 304 -11.33 0.87 -1.89
N THR A 305 -11.10 -0.41 -1.62
CA THR A 305 -11.96 -1.52 -2.09
C THR A 305 -13.35 -1.45 -1.46
N MET A 306 -13.44 -1.21 -0.15
CA MET A 306 -14.72 -1.08 0.56
C MET A 306 -15.53 0.13 0.08
N ALA A 307 -14.86 1.26 -0.17
CA ALA A 307 -15.48 2.45 -0.73
C ALA A 307 -16.00 2.19 -2.16
N THR A 308 -15.27 1.41 -2.97
CA THR A 308 -15.72 0.97 -4.28
C THR A 308 -16.95 0.08 -4.18
N ALA A 309 -16.95 -0.89 -3.27
CA ALA A 309 -18.10 -1.76 -3.03
C ALA A 309 -19.34 -0.95 -2.60
N ALA A 310 -19.17 0.03 -1.69
CA ALA A 310 -20.25 0.94 -1.29
C ALA A 310 -20.78 1.76 -2.46
N THR A 311 -19.91 2.31 -3.31
CA THR A 311 -20.26 3.08 -4.50
C THR A 311 -21.10 2.27 -5.50
N LEU A 312 -20.78 0.97 -5.63
CA LEU A 312 -21.48 0.05 -6.53
C LEU A 312 -22.68 -0.68 -5.87
N GLY A 313 -22.99 -0.37 -4.61
CA GLY A 313 -24.07 -1.04 -3.87
C GLY A 313 -23.79 -2.51 -3.55
N ILE A 314 -22.53 -2.94 -3.57
CA ILE A 314 -22.12 -4.31 -3.26
C ILE A 314 -22.10 -4.53 -1.75
N GLY A 315 -22.94 -5.46 -1.28
CA GLY A 315 -22.95 -5.86 0.13
C GLY A 315 -21.73 -6.70 0.49
N VAL A 316 -20.97 -6.27 1.50
CA VAL A 316 -19.83 -7.03 2.02
C VAL A 316 -20.23 -7.72 3.32
N ASP A 317 -20.35 -9.04 3.30
CA ASP A 317 -20.62 -9.86 4.49
C ASP A 317 -19.37 -10.11 5.33
N ILE A 318 -19.52 -10.72 6.52
CA ILE A 318 -18.39 -10.98 7.44
C ILE A 318 -17.35 -11.92 6.84
N PRO A 319 -17.70 -13.07 6.21
CA PRO A 319 -16.72 -13.94 5.59
C PRO A 319 -15.89 -13.23 4.52
N SER A 320 -16.54 -12.46 3.64
CA SER A 320 -15.86 -11.69 2.59
C SER A 320 -14.95 -10.60 3.18
N ALA A 321 -15.37 -9.97 4.27
CA ALA A 321 -14.57 -8.99 4.99
C ALA A 321 -13.27 -9.60 5.57
N ILE A 322 -13.35 -10.81 6.11
CA ILE A 322 -12.18 -11.54 6.60
C ILE A 322 -11.25 -11.91 5.44
N ILE A 323 -11.80 -12.42 4.34
CA ILE A 323 -11.02 -12.77 3.15
C ILE A 323 -10.34 -11.53 2.57
N LEU A 324 -11.06 -10.40 2.48
CA LEU A 324 -10.47 -9.12 2.06
C LEU A 324 -9.31 -8.72 2.97
N SER A 325 -9.48 -8.86 4.30
CA SER A 325 -8.41 -8.50 5.26
C SER A 325 -7.17 -9.37 5.09
N VAL A 326 -7.33 -10.67 4.87
CA VAL A 326 -6.22 -11.60 4.57
C VAL A 326 -5.57 -11.25 3.24
N LEU A 327 -6.37 -11.04 2.19
CA LEU A 327 -5.89 -10.71 0.85
C LEU A 327 -5.14 -9.36 0.85
N ALA A 328 -5.68 -8.34 1.52
CA ALA A 328 -5.04 -7.04 1.66
C ALA A 328 -3.70 -7.13 2.41
N ALA A 329 -3.66 -7.88 3.51
CA ALA A 329 -2.42 -8.08 4.28
C ALA A 329 -1.34 -8.82 3.47
N LEU A 330 -1.72 -9.88 2.74
CA LEU A 330 -0.78 -10.63 1.90
C LEU A 330 -0.30 -9.81 0.70
N SER A 331 -1.21 -9.10 0.03
CA SER A 331 -0.85 -8.27 -1.11
C SER A 331 -0.04 -7.05 -0.70
N ALA A 332 -0.32 -6.46 0.46
CA ALA A 332 0.47 -5.35 1.00
C ALA A 332 1.96 -5.70 1.13
N CYS A 333 2.31 -6.97 1.44
CA CYS A 333 3.71 -7.43 1.42
C CYS A 333 4.36 -7.33 0.02
N GLY A 334 3.57 -7.19 -1.03
CA GLY A 334 4.03 -6.93 -2.40
C GLY A 334 3.99 -5.45 -2.80
N ALA A 335 3.57 -4.57 -1.91
CA ALA A 335 3.55 -3.13 -2.16
C ALA A 335 4.95 -2.55 -2.08
N SER A 336 5.83 -2.82 -2.97
CA SER A 336 7.20 -2.27 -2.99
C SER A 336 7.29 -0.91 -2.26
N GLY A 337 8.29 -0.69 -1.43
CA GLY A 337 8.49 0.56 -0.68
C GLY A 337 8.69 1.83 -1.54
N VAL A 338 7.98 1.90 -2.68
CA VAL A 338 7.90 3.06 -3.58
C VAL A 338 6.55 3.76 -3.42
N ALA A 339 6.55 5.07 -3.64
CA ALA A 339 5.36 5.90 -3.54
C ALA A 339 4.21 5.37 -4.43
N GLY A 340 3.01 5.26 -3.85
CA GLY A 340 1.80 4.78 -4.56
C GLY A 340 1.76 3.29 -4.86
N GLY A 341 2.70 2.48 -4.34
CA GLY A 341 2.74 1.04 -4.57
C GLY A 341 1.48 0.30 -4.10
N SER A 342 0.89 0.70 -2.99
CA SER A 342 -0.34 0.13 -2.45
C SER A 342 -1.54 0.33 -3.38
N LEU A 343 -1.60 1.45 -4.09
CA LEU A 343 -2.71 1.76 -5.01
C LEU A 343 -2.80 0.75 -6.16
N LEU A 344 -1.66 0.24 -6.62
CA LEU A 344 -1.60 -0.75 -7.71
C LEU A 344 -2.14 -2.13 -7.31
N LEU A 345 -2.38 -2.35 -6.02
CA LEU A 345 -2.94 -3.59 -5.47
C LEU A 345 -4.47 -3.52 -5.26
N ILE A 346 -5.07 -2.35 -5.43
CA ILE A 346 -6.53 -2.16 -5.34
C ILE A 346 -7.29 -3.05 -6.33
N PRO A 347 -6.90 -3.18 -7.61
CA PRO A 347 -7.59 -4.06 -8.55
C PRO A 347 -7.62 -5.53 -8.10
N LEU A 348 -6.54 -6.01 -7.48
CA LEU A 348 -6.51 -7.33 -6.87
C LEU A 348 -7.61 -7.50 -5.80
N ALA A 349 -7.75 -6.55 -4.90
CA ALA A 349 -8.76 -6.60 -3.85
C ALA A 349 -10.20 -6.40 -4.40
N CYS A 350 -10.36 -5.54 -5.40
CA CYS A 350 -11.63 -5.33 -6.12
C CYS A 350 -12.08 -6.61 -6.86
N SER A 351 -11.16 -7.38 -7.42
CA SER A 351 -11.49 -8.63 -8.11
C SER A 351 -12.14 -9.67 -7.19
N LEU A 352 -11.91 -9.61 -5.87
CA LEU A 352 -12.60 -10.44 -4.89
C LEU A 352 -14.13 -10.26 -4.93
N PHE A 353 -14.59 -9.07 -5.26
CA PHE A 353 -16.01 -8.72 -5.33
C PHE A 353 -16.54 -8.70 -6.77
N GLY A 354 -15.82 -9.23 -7.74
CA GLY A 354 -16.19 -9.22 -9.15
C GLY A 354 -16.24 -7.81 -9.76
N ILE A 355 -15.58 -6.83 -9.14
CA ILE A 355 -15.52 -5.45 -9.64
C ILE A 355 -14.61 -5.43 -10.87
N PRO A 356 -15.08 -4.91 -12.02
CA PRO A 356 -14.29 -4.85 -13.25
C PRO A 356 -13.01 -4.04 -13.09
N ASP A 357 -11.95 -4.45 -13.79
CA ASP A 357 -10.66 -3.74 -13.78
C ASP A 357 -10.80 -2.28 -14.21
N THR A 358 -11.67 -1.97 -15.18
CA THR A 358 -11.95 -0.59 -15.61
C THR A 358 -12.38 0.30 -14.45
N THR A 359 -13.29 -0.18 -13.61
CA THR A 359 -13.72 0.52 -12.40
C THR A 359 -12.62 0.57 -11.34
N ALA A 360 -11.92 -0.55 -11.10
CA ALA A 360 -10.85 -0.60 -10.13
C ALA A 360 -9.71 0.39 -10.46
N TYR A 361 -9.39 0.58 -11.74
CA TYR A 361 -8.38 1.58 -12.14
C TYR A 361 -8.86 3.02 -12.04
N GLN A 362 -10.15 3.30 -12.12
CA GLN A 362 -10.69 4.62 -11.75
C GLN A 362 -10.46 4.89 -10.25
N VAL A 363 -10.64 3.88 -9.41
CA VAL A 363 -10.33 3.97 -7.97
C VAL A 363 -8.85 4.20 -7.71
N VAL A 364 -7.97 3.55 -8.48
CA VAL A 364 -6.51 3.83 -8.45
C VAL A 364 -6.25 5.30 -8.80
N ALA A 365 -6.92 5.84 -9.81
CA ALA A 365 -6.80 7.25 -10.18
C ALA A 365 -7.23 8.19 -9.04
N VAL A 366 -8.36 7.90 -8.37
CA VAL A 366 -8.77 8.62 -7.14
C VAL A 366 -7.69 8.54 -6.08
N GLY A 367 -7.12 7.36 -5.86
CA GLY A 367 -5.99 7.14 -4.93
C GLY A 367 -4.80 8.06 -5.24
N PHE A 368 -4.42 8.24 -6.50
CA PHE A 368 -3.35 9.16 -6.88
C PHE A 368 -3.70 10.63 -6.65
N ILE A 369 -4.98 11.03 -6.80
CA ILE A 369 -5.42 12.40 -6.51
C ILE A 369 -5.24 12.72 -5.02
N ILE A 370 -5.63 11.83 -4.12
CA ILE A 370 -5.47 12.00 -2.66
C ILE A 370 -4.09 11.57 -2.14
N GLY A 371 -3.30 10.95 -3.00
CA GLY A 371 -2.08 10.21 -2.67
C GLY A 371 -0.98 11.03 -2.02
N VAL A 372 -0.98 12.37 -2.18
CA VAL A 372 0.01 13.22 -1.50
C VAL A 372 -0.06 13.07 0.01
N VAL A 373 -1.26 13.11 0.58
CA VAL A 373 -1.47 12.97 2.02
C VAL A 373 -1.54 11.51 2.43
N GLN A 374 -2.33 10.72 1.70
CA GLN A 374 -2.57 9.31 1.99
C GLN A 374 -1.24 8.54 2.04
N ASP A 375 -0.42 8.59 1.00
CA ASP A 375 0.84 7.84 0.88
C ASP A 375 1.93 8.34 1.84
N SER A 376 1.91 9.65 2.18
CA SER A 376 2.81 10.18 3.21
C SER A 376 2.49 9.61 4.60
N VAL A 377 1.21 9.55 4.99
CA VAL A 377 0.79 8.99 6.28
C VAL A 377 0.96 7.47 6.28
N GLU A 378 0.62 6.80 5.18
CA GLU A 378 0.85 5.37 4.96
C GLU A 378 2.30 5.00 5.22
N THR A 379 3.23 5.68 4.55
CA THR A 379 4.67 5.40 4.68
C THR A 379 5.19 5.73 6.07
N ALA A 380 4.69 6.81 6.68
CA ALA A 380 5.04 7.15 8.05
C ALA A 380 4.62 6.05 9.04
N LEU A 381 3.41 5.50 8.89
CA LEU A 381 2.93 4.37 9.67
C LEU A 381 3.78 3.12 9.42
N ASN A 382 3.92 2.68 8.17
CA ASN A 382 4.65 1.46 7.81
C ASN A 382 6.07 1.51 8.38
N SER A 383 6.83 2.53 8.04
CA SER A 383 8.25 2.60 8.39
C SER A 383 8.50 2.81 9.89
N SER A 384 7.67 3.60 10.58
CA SER A 384 7.83 3.76 12.02
C SER A 384 7.38 2.53 12.82
N SER A 385 6.42 1.75 12.31
CA SER A 385 6.06 0.47 12.92
C SER A 385 7.10 -0.62 12.68
N ASP A 386 7.92 -0.56 11.61
CA ASP A 386 9.10 -1.44 11.47
C ASP A 386 10.06 -1.30 12.65
N LEU A 387 10.41 -0.05 12.96
CA LEU A 387 11.27 0.26 14.11
C LEU A 387 10.61 -0.13 15.44
N LEU A 388 9.33 0.21 15.60
CA LEU A 388 8.57 0.00 16.83
C LEU A 388 8.41 -1.48 17.17
N LEU A 389 7.98 -2.31 16.22
CA LEU A 389 7.72 -3.72 16.45
C LEU A 389 9.01 -4.53 16.56
N SER A 390 10.08 -4.16 15.82
CA SER A 390 11.43 -4.72 16.04
C SER A 390 11.93 -4.44 17.45
N ALA A 391 11.84 -3.20 17.90
CA ALA A 391 12.24 -2.82 19.25
C ALA A 391 11.40 -3.54 20.32
N ALA A 392 10.09 -3.60 20.14
CA ALA A 392 9.19 -4.26 21.07
C ALA A 392 9.48 -5.77 21.23
N ALA A 393 9.78 -6.46 20.13
CA ALA A 393 10.12 -7.87 20.14
C ALA A 393 11.45 -8.14 20.90
N GLU A 394 12.45 -7.32 20.65
CA GLU A 394 13.73 -7.46 21.35
C GLU A 394 13.62 -7.10 22.83
N MET A 395 12.91 -6.01 23.16
CA MET A 395 12.63 -5.62 24.54
C MET A 395 11.78 -6.67 25.28
N ARG A 396 10.92 -7.42 24.54
CA ARG A 396 10.27 -8.61 25.11
C ARG A 396 11.30 -9.66 25.54
N GLN A 397 12.32 -9.91 24.72
CA GLN A 397 13.41 -10.83 25.07
C GLN A 397 14.20 -10.31 26.27
N TRP A 398 14.51 -9.01 26.32
CA TRP A 398 15.16 -8.39 27.50
C TRP A 398 14.35 -8.64 28.78
N ARG A 399 13.04 -8.38 28.71
CA ARG A 399 12.15 -8.64 29.85
C ARG A 399 12.21 -10.10 30.31
N LEU A 400 12.19 -11.06 29.38
CA LEU A 400 12.22 -12.48 29.67
C LEU A 400 13.57 -12.93 30.26
N SER A 401 14.67 -12.27 29.90
CA SER A 401 16.00 -12.52 30.44
C SER A 401 16.33 -11.69 31.70
N GLY A 402 15.40 -10.90 32.22
CA GLY A 402 15.62 -10.06 33.39
C GLY A 402 16.40 -8.77 33.13
N LYS A 403 16.70 -8.44 31.86
CA LYS A 403 17.36 -7.17 31.50
C LYS A 403 16.36 -6.02 31.63
N GLU A 404 16.82 -4.92 32.22
CA GLU A 404 15.99 -3.72 32.41
C GLU A 404 15.69 -3.04 31.06
N ILE A 405 14.40 -2.71 30.84
CA ILE A 405 13.97 -1.91 29.68
C ILE A 405 14.03 -0.43 30.09
N LYS A 406 14.89 0.33 29.41
CA LYS A 406 15.01 1.79 29.53
C LYS A 406 14.63 2.45 28.20
N PHE A 407 13.88 3.55 28.25
CA PHE A 407 13.50 4.34 27.07
C PHE A 407 14.19 5.70 27.09
#